data_9aaf20be7a5fc99150afaf7ceab8056d
#
_entry.id   9aaf20be7a5fc99150afaf7ceab8056d
#
_cell.length_a   1.000
_cell.length_b   1.000
_cell.length_c   1.000
_cell.angle_alpha   90.00
_cell.angle_beta   90.00
_cell.angle_gamma   90.00
#
_symmetry.space_group_name_H-M   'P 1'
#
loop_
_entity.id
_entity.type
_entity.pdbx_description
1 polymer ?
#
loop_
_entity_poly.entity_id
_entity_poly.type
_entity_poly.pdbx_seq_one_letter_code
_entity_poly.pdbx_strand_id
1 'polypeptide(L)'
;MKRVKTGIPGMDEILHGGIPERNVVLLSGGPGTGKSIFCQQFLYKGVELYDEPAVLVALEEHPVQIRENMKQFGWDVKKFEDEGKFAIVDAFTYGIGSAAKREKYLVVDPNDERELIDVLKRAINDIKAKRVGIDSVTTLYLHKPMMARKTVFLLKRVISGLGCTAVFTSQISVGERGFGGPGVEHAVDGIIRLDLDEVDGELKRSLIVWKMRGTSHSLKRHPFEITDEGIIVYHDKVLKVR
;
A
#
# COMPACT_ATOMS: atom_id res chain seq x y z
N MET A 1 -5.30 13.73 17.56
CA MET A 1 -5.60 13.31 16.18
C MET A 1 -5.89 11.82 16.21
N LYS A 2 -6.99 11.36 15.59
CA LYS A 2 -7.32 9.94 15.51
C LYS A 2 -6.28 9.22 14.65
N ARG A 3 -5.96 7.98 14.98
CA ARG A 3 -4.97 7.16 14.28
C ARG A 3 -5.57 5.85 13.83
N VAL A 4 -5.14 5.41 12.68
CA VAL A 4 -5.46 4.11 12.10
C VAL A 4 -4.33 3.16 12.44
N LYS A 5 -4.65 2.09 13.16
CA LYS A 5 -3.70 1.04 13.48
C LYS A 5 -3.29 0.29 12.23
N THR A 6 -2.01 -0.02 12.09
CA THR A 6 -1.53 -0.68 10.87
C THR A 6 -1.93 -2.16 10.79
N GLY A 7 -2.06 -2.82 11.94
CA GLY A 7 -2.23 -4.27 12.01
C GLY A 7 -0.93 -5.04 11.67
N ILE A 8 0.20 -4.31 11.62
CA ILE A 8 1.52 -4.88 11.41
C ILE A 8 2.27 -4.81 12.73
N PRO A 9 2.61 -5.95 13.36
CA PRO A 9 3.31 -5.98 14.64
C PRO A 9 4.58 -5.11 14.63
N GLY A 10 4.77 -4.27 15.66
CA GLY A 10 5.91 -3.36 15.82
C GLY A 10 5.84 -2.08 14.98
N MET A 11 4.94 -1.97 14.01
CA MET A 11 4.86 -0.77 13.16
C MET A 11 4.17 0.40 13.87
N ASP A 12 3.16 0.13 14.66
CA ASP A 12 2.43 1.17 15.38
C ASP A 12 3.29 1.84 16.46
N GLU A 13 4.24 1.11 17.05
CA GLU A 13 5.22 1.63 18.01
C GLU A 13 6.14 2.64 17.32
N ILE A 14 6.64 2.33 16.12
CA ILE A 14 7.49 3.21 15.31
C ILE A 14 6.74 4.48 14.90
N LEU A 15 5.45 4.38 14.63
CA LEU A 15 4.56 5.49 14.25
C LEU A 15 3.92 6.19 15.45
N HIS A 16 4.29 5.82 16.68
CA HIS A 16 3.73 6.36 17.92
C HIS A 16 2.20 6.28 17.95
N GLY A 17 1.67 5.11 17.55
CA GLY A 17 0.26 4.78 17.68
C GLY A 17 -0.49 4.50 16.37
N GLY A 18 0.20 4.52 15.22
CA GLY A 18 -0.39 4.24 13.91
C GLY A 18 -0.39 5.44 12.96
N ILE A 19 -0.97 5.28 11.78
CA ILE A 19 -1.04 6.31 10.73
C ILE A 19 -2.13 7.34 11.12
N PRO A 20 -1.86 8.66 11.07
CA PRO A 20 -2.90 9.66 11.26
C PRO A 20 -4.06 9.47 10.27
N GLU A 21 -5.29 9.53 10.75
CA GLU A 21 -6.49 9.30 9.93
C GLU A 21 -6.51 10.22 8.71
N ARG A 22 -6.95 9.68 7.55
CA ARG A 22 -7.00 10.33 6.24
C ARG A 22 -5.64 10.69 5.63
N ASN A 23 -4.53 10.26 6.24
CA ASN A 23 -3.22 10.41 5.61
C ASN A 23 -3.03 9.38 4.50
N VAL A 24 -2.28 9.79 3.50
CA VAL A 24 -1.78 8.91 2.43
C VAL A 24 -0.29 8.71 2.62
N VAL A 25 0.09 7.45 2.77
CA VAL A 25 1.47 7.03 2.99
C VAL A 25 2.02 6.40 1.72
N LEU A 26 3.16 6.88 1.25
CA LEU A 26 3.93 6.26 0.18
C LEU A 26 4.86 5.20 0.79
N LEU A 27 4.72 3.97 0.36
CA LEU A 27 5.57 2.85 0.70
C LEU A 27 6.54 2.61 -0.46
N SER A 28 7.75 3.12 -0.34
CA SER A 28 8.77 3.08 -1.39
C SER A 28 9.77 1.97 -1.14
N GLY A 29 10.27 1.33 -2.18
CA GLY A 29 11.31 0.30 -2.05
C GLY A 29 11.60 -0.43 -3.35
N GLY A 30 12.76 -1.09 -3.39
CA GLY A 30 13.18 -1.94 -4.51
C GLY A 30 12.37 -3.23 -4.64
N PRO A 31 12.65 -4.06 -5.67
CA PRO A 31 12.04 -5.37 -5.80
C PRO A 31 12.41 -6.27 -4.60
N GLY A 32 11.50 -7.16 -4.20
CA GLY A 32 11.71 -8.12 -3.11
C GLY A 32 11.69 -7.54 -1.68
N THR A 33 11.49 -6.24 -1.51
CA THR A 33 11.44 -5.59 -0.18
C THR A 33 10.14 -5.83 0.59
N GLY A 34 9.07 -6.38 -0.02
CA GLY A 34 7.83 -6.71 0.67
C GLY A 34 6.73 -5.63 0.63
N LYS A 35 6.81 -4.68 -0.31
CA LYS A 35 5.81 -3.58 -0.44
C LYS A 35 4.37 -4.07 -0.58
N SER A 36 4.13 -5.01 -1.51
CA SER A 36 2.79 -5.57 -1.76
C SER A 36 2.25 -6.27 -0.51
N ILE A 37 3.10 -7.07 0.16
CA ILE A 37 2.74 -7.77 1.40
C ILE A 37 2.37 -6.76 2.51
N PHE A 38 3.16 -5.71 2.68
CA PHE A 38 2.87 -4.64 3.66
C PHE A 38 1.52 -3.97 3.37
N CYS A 39 1.27 -3.60 2.10
CA CYS A 39 0.02 -2.99 1.69
C CYS A 39 -1.18 -3.92 1.92
N GLN A 40 -1.07 -5.17 1.49
CA GLN A 40 -2.11 -6.18 1.66
C GLN A 40 -2.38 -6.49 3.14
N GLN A 41 -1.33 -6.59 3.98
CA GLN A 41 -1.47 -6.78 5.42
C GLN A 41 -2.18 -5.61 6.09
N PHE A 42 -1.80 -4.38 5.75
CA PHE A 42 -2.47 -3.17 6.26
C PHE A 42 -3.97 -3.18 5.95
N LEU A 43 -4.36 -3.62 4.75
CA LEU A 43 -5.76 -3.70 4.35
C LEU A 43 -6.48 -4.86 5.05
N TYR A 44 -5.92 -6.07 4.96
CA TYR A 44 -6.54 -7.27 5.51
C TYR A 44 -6.70 -7.20 7.03
N LYS A 45 -5.62 -6.88 7.75
CA LYS A 45 -5.65 -6.72 9.21
C LYS A 45 -6.52 -5.54 9.66
N GLY A 46 -6.71 -4.56 8.79
CA GLY A 46 -7.67 -3.48 9.01
C GLY A 46 -9.10 -3.98 9.11
N VAL A 47 -9.49 -4.86 8.21
CA VAL A 47 -10.82 -5.49 8.25
C VAL A 47 -10.92 -6.47 9.42
N GLU A 48 -9.92 -7.35 9.56
CA GLU A 48 -9.95 -8.44 10.54
C GLU A 48 -9.96 -7.94 11.98
N LEU A 49 -9.09 -6.98 12.34
CA LEU A 49 -8.86 -6.57 13.71
C LEU A 49 -9.65 -5.33 14.14
N TYR A 50 -10.03 -4.48 13.18
CA TYR A 50 -10.60 -3.17 13.50
C TYR A 50 -11.95 -2.90 12.84
N ASP A 51 -12.49 -3.88 12.08
CA ASP A 51 -13.74 -3.76 11.32
C ASP A 51 -13.76 -2.53 10.39
N GLU A 52 -12.59 -2.22 9.80
CA GLU A 52 -12.40 -1.12 8.86
C GLU A 52 -12.37 -1.65 7.42
N PRO A 53 -13.48 -1.51 6.63
CA PRO A 53 -13.52 -2.04 5.28
C PRO A 53 -12.44 -1.44 4.38
N ALA A 54 -11.92 -2.26 3.45
CA ALA A 54 -10.74 -1.94 2.67
C ALA A 54 -10.91 -2.15 1.17
N VAL A 55 -10.29 -1.27 0.37
CA VAL A 55 -10.19 -1.39 -1.09
C VAL A 55 -8.72 -1.53 -1.49
N LEU A 56 -8.42 -2.51 -2.33
CA LEU A 56 -7.13 -2.66 -3.00
C LEU A 56 -7.28 -2.36 -4.49
N VAL A 57 -6.51 -1.42 -5.02
CA VAL A 57 -6.36 -1.19 -6.46
C VAL A 57 -5.18 -2.01 -6.96
N ALA A 58 -5.45 -3.00 -7.81
CA ALA A 58 -4.46 -3.91 -8.38
C ALA A 58 -4.03 -3.41 -9.75
N LEU A 59 -2.78 -2.95 -9.87
CA LEU A 59 -2.21 -2.42 -11.12
C LEU A 59 -1.09 -3.31 -11.70
N GLU A 60 -0.53 -4.21 -10.90
CA GLU A 60 0.66 -4.99 -11.27
C GLU A 60 0.45 -6.50 -11.21
N GLU A 61 -0.64 -6.94 -10.62
CA GLU A 61 -0.92 -8.35 -10.42
C GLU A 61 -2.40 -8.65 -10.64
N HIS A 62 -2.67 -9.83 -11.21
CA HIS A 62 -4.03 -10.30 -11.46
C HIS A 62 -4.79 -10.53 -10.13
N PRO A 63 -6.05 -10.07 -9.97
CA PRO A 63 -6.81 -10.22 -8.73
C PRO A 63 -6.91 -11.66 -8.20
N VAL A 64 -6.98 -12.65 -9.09
CA VAL A 64 -6.97 -14.08 -8.71
C VAL A 64 -5.66 -14.42 -8.01
N GLN A 65 -4.53 -14.00 -8.57
CA GLN A 65 -3.21 -14.27 -7.99
C GLN A 65 -3.02 -13.55 -6.65
N ILE A 66 -3.53 -12.32 -6.53
CA ILE A 66 -3.52 -11.58 -5.26
C ILE A 66 -4.26 -12.36 -4.18
N ARG A 67 -5.47 -12.88 -4.46
CA ARG A 67 -6.24 -13.68 -3.50
C ARG A 67 -5.49 -14.97 -3.10
N GLU A 68 -4.87 -15.64 -4.05
CA GLU A 68 -4.07 -16.85 -3.79
C GLU A 68 -2.84 -16.54 -2.95
N ASN A 69 -2.10 -15.47 -3.28
CA ASN A 69 -0.92 -15.03 -2.54
C ASN A 69 -1.28 -14.62 -1.10
N MET A 70 -2.36 -13.87 -0.91
CA MET A 70 -2.83 -13.48 0.42
C MET A 70 -3.24 -14.71 1.25
N LYS A 71 -3.83 -15.72 0.63
CA LYS A 71 -4.21 -16.97 1.30
C LYS A 71 -3.00 -17.75 1.84
N GLN A 72 -1.81 -17.62 1.24
CA GLN A 72 -0.58 -18.23 1.76
C GLN A 72 -0.18 -17.69 3.13
N PHE A 73 -0.57 -16.45 3.45
CA PHE A 73 -0.40 -15.84 4.77
C PHE A 73 -1.58 -16.10 5.72
N GLY A 74 -2.51 -16.99 5.35
CA GLY A 74 -3.75 -17.23 6.12
C GLY A 74 -4.80 -16.12 5.95
N TRP A 75 -4.64 -15.21 4.99
CA TRP A 75 -5.54 -14.08 4.77
C TRP A 75 -6.62 -14.44 3.74
N ASP A 76 -7.76 -14.90 4.22
CA ASP A 76 -8.91 -15.24 3.37
C ASP A 76 -9.69 -13.99 2.97
N VAL A 77 -9.21 -13.34 1.90
CA VAL A 77 -9.83 -12.12 1.34
C VAL A 77 -11.25 -12.39 0.84
N LYS A 78 -11.48 -13.60 0.28
CA LYS A 78 -12.78 -13.95 -0.30
C LYS A 78 -13.91 -13.87 0.73
N LYS A 79 -13.64 -14.29 1.96
CA LYS A 79 -14.59 -14.14 3.08
C LYS A 79 -15.02 -12.69 3.26
N PHE A 80 -14.08 -11.75 3.28
CA PHE A 80 -14.39 -10.33 3.47
C PHE A 80 -14.99 -9.66 2.23
N GLU A 81 -14.70 -10.16 1.02
CA GLU A 81 -15.41 -9.73 -0.19
C GLU A 81 -16.89 -10.13 -0.13
N ASP A 82 -17.19 -11.36 0.29
CA ASP A 82 -18.56 -11.85 0.43
C ASP A 82 -19.33 -11.14 1.55
N GLU A 83 -18.64 -10.68 2.60
CA GLU A 83 -19.21 -9.82 3.66
C GLU A 83 -19.34 -8.34 3.23
N GLY A 84 -18.88 -7.95 2.06
CA GLY A 84 -18.87 -6.56 1.59
C GLY A 84 -17.92 -5.66 2.38
N LYS A 85 -16.86 -6.22 2.96
CA LYS A 85 -15.84 -5.50 3.75
C LYS A 85 -14.48 -5.38 3.06
N PHE A 86 -14.29 -6.10 1.96
CA PHE A 86 -13.09 -5.98 1.13
C PHE A 86 -13.50 -5.89 -0.33
N ALA A 87 -12.77 -5.11 -1.13
CA ALA A 87 -12.95 -5.06 -2.56
C ALA A 87 -11.61 -4.93 -3.27
N ILE A 88 -11.47 -5.64 -4.39
CA ILE A 88 -10.35 -5.46 -5.31
C ILE A 88 -10.86 -4.70 -6.53
N VAL A 89 -10.20 -3.60 -6.86
CA VAL A 89 -10.38 -2.88 -8.13
C VAL A 89 -9.35 -3.43 -9.11
N ASP A 90 -9.83 -4.14 -10.12
CA ASP A 90 -8.99 -4.69 -11.18
C ASP A 90 -8.63 -3.60 -12.19
N ALA A 91 -7.41 -3.12 -12.12
CA ALA A 91 -6.81 -2.20 -13.08
C ALA A 91 -5.60 -2.85 -13.79
N PHE A 92 -5.47 -4.18 -13.71
CA PHE A 92 -4.39 -4.95 -14.31
C PHE A 92 -4.81 -5.67 -15.58
N THR A 93 -6.03 -6.24 -15.61
CA THR A 93 -6.42 -7.15 -16.69
C THR A 93 -6.87 -6.45 -17.96
N TYR A 94 -7.15 -5.14 -17.93
CA TYR A 94 -7.73 -4.38 -19.05
C TYR A 94 -9.04 -5.01 -19.59
N GLY A 95 -9.76 -5.74 -18.73
CA GLY A 95 -10.96 -6.47 -19.14
C GLY A 95 -10.68 -7.72 -19.99
N ILE A 96 -9.42 -8.13 -20.13
CA ILE A 96 -9.01 -9.27 -20.94
C ILE A 96 -9.16 -10.57 -20.14
N GLY A 97 -9.76 -11.57 -20.79
CA GLY A 97 -9.93 -12.89 -20.21
C GLY A 97 -11.23 -13.10 -19.43
N SER A 98 -11.56 -14.36 -19.16
CA SER A 98 -12.82 -14.75 -18.52
C SER A 98 -12.85 -14.39 -17.02
N ALA A 99 -11.70 -14.32 -16.36
CA ALA A 99 -11.59 -13.95 -14.96
C ALA A 99 -11.88 -12.47 -14.73
N ALA A 100 -11.41 -11.58 -15.61
CA ALA A 100 -11.68 -10.15 -15.55
C ALA A 100 -13.19 -9.83 -15.60
N LYS A 101 -13.95 -10.60 -16.37
CA LYS A 101 -15.42 -10.42 -16.49
C LYS A 101 -16.18 -10.73 -15.19
N ARG A 102 -15.53 -11.34 -14.22
CA ARG A 102 -16.12 -11.68 -12.90
C ARG A 102 -15.79 -10.63 -11.83
N GLU A 103 -14.86 -9.71 -12.11
CA GLU A 103 -14.50 -8.66 -11.15
C GLU A 103 -15.59 -7.58 -11.12
N LYS A 104 -16.09 -7.28 -9.93
CA LYS A 104 -17.14 -6.28 -9.72
C LYS A 104 -16.68 -4.86 -10.06
N TYR A 105 -15.40 -4.58 -9.83
CA TYR A 105 -14.79 -3.27 -10.04
C TYR A 105 -13.65 -3.40 -11.04
N LEU A 106 -13.96 -3.18 -12.31
CA LEU A 106 -13.02 -3.29 -13.42
C LEU A 106 -12.70 -1.89 -13.98
N VAL A 107 -11.45 -1.61 -14.20
CA VAL A 107 -10.90 -0.46 -14.94
C VAL A 107 -10.36 -0.99 -16.27
N VAL A 108 -10.93 -0.55 -17.37
CA VAL A 108 -10.57 -1.02 -18.71
C VAL A 108 -9.31 -0.30 -19.23
N ASP A 109 -9.17 0.99 -18.94
CA ASP A 109 -7.96 1.76 -19.24
C ASP A 109 -7.39 2.44 -17.99
N PRO A 110 -6.40 1.83 -17.31
CA PRO A 110 -5.76 2.44 -16.15
C PRO A 110 -5.06 3.78 -16.44
N ASN A 111 -4.81 4.12 -17.72
CA ASN A 111 -4.25 5.41 -18.11
C ASN A 111 -5.32 6.51 -18.20
N ASP A 112 -6.61 6.13 -18.23
CA ASP A 112 -7.70 7.08 -18.03
C ASP A 112 -7.89 7.33 -16.51
N GLU A 113 -7.28 8.44 -16.06
CA GLU A 113 -7.36 8.84 -14.64
C GLU A 113 -8.82 9.00 -14.17
N ARG A 114 -9.77 9.34 -15.07
CA ARG A 114 -11.18 9.54 -14.73
C ARG A 114 -11.85 8.21 -14.46
N GLU A 115 -11.67 7.23 -15.37
CA GLU A 115 -12.22 5.89 -15.20
C GLU A 115 -11.71 5.26 -13.90
N LEU A 116 -10.39 5.29 -13.66
CA LEU A 116 -9.79 4.77 -12.44
C LEU A 116 -10.41 5.40 -11.17
N ILE A 117 -10.53 6.73 -11.16
CA ILE A 117 -11.09 7.45 -10.02
C ILE A 117 -12.57 7.12 -9.81
N ASP A 118 -13.36 7.01 -10.87
CA ASP A 118 -14.79 6.75 -10.75
C ASP A 118 -15.06 5.31 -10.29
N VAL A 119 -14.29 4.33 -10.78
CA VAL A 119 -14.38 2.94 -10.29
C VAL A 119 -13.93 2.85 -8.84
N LEU A 120 -12.83 3.52 -8.47
CA LEU A 120 -12.33 3.57 -7.08
C LEU A 120 -13.36 4.20 -6.14
N LYS A 121 -13.96 5.34 -6.50
CA LYS A 121 -15.03 5.98 -5.72
C LYS A 121 -16.23 5.07 -5.52
N ARG A 122 -16.65 4.36 -6.58
CA ARG A 122 -17.74 3.40 -6.49
C ARG A 122 -17.41 2.29 -5.50
N ALA A 123 -16.22 1.69 -5.60
CA ALA A 123 -15.77 0.65 -4.67
C ALA A 123 -15.75 1.15 -3.21
N ILE A 124 -15.17 2.34 -2.97
CA ILE A 124 -15.12 2.95 -1.63
C ILE A 124 -16.53 3.16 -1.06
N ASN A 125 -17.45 3.70 -1.86
CA ASN A 125 -18.80 4.02 -1.41
C ASN A 125 -19.64 2.77 -1.16
N ASP A 126 -19.55 1.76 -2.05
CA ASP A 126 -20.33 0.54 -1.95
C ASP A 126 -20.05 -0.24 -0.65
N ILE A 127 -18.78 -0.33 -0.24
CA ILE A 127 -18.40 -1.04 0.98
C ILE A 127 -18.12 -0.11 2.16
N LYS A 128 -18.30 1.21 2.00
CA LYS A 128 -17.99 2.24 3.02
C LYS A 128 -16.55 2.14 3.52
N ALA A 129 -15.61 1.99 2.60
CA ALA A 129 -14.21 1.74 2.90
C ALA A 129 -13.61 2.81 3.81
N LYS A 130 -12.70 2.37 4.68
CA LYS A 130 -11.87 3.20 5.56
C LYS A 130 -10.41 3.16 5.15
N ARG A 131 -9.99 2.08 4.48
CA ARG A 131 -8.63 1.85 4.04
C ARG A 131 -8.56 1.69 2.54
N VAL A 132 -7.51 2.24 1.93
CA VAL A 132 -7.24 2.07 0.50
C VAL A 132 -5.77 1.69 0.31
N GLY A 133 -5.52 0.70 -0.52
CA GLY A 133 -4.20 0.34 -1.03
C GLY A 133 -4.15 0.57 -2.55
N ILE A 134 -3.05 1.09 -3.06
CA ILE A 134 -2.79 1.15 -4.51
C ILE A 134 -1.44 0.49 -4.76
N ASP A 135 -1.44 -0.61 -5.51
CA ASP A 135 -0.25 -1.42 -5.80
C ASP A 135 -0.08 -1.62 -7.32
N SER A 136 0.78 -0.83 -7.95
CA SER A 136 1.59 0.27 -7.48
C SER A 136 1.26 1.58 -8.23
N VAL A 137 1.40 2.72 -7.55
CA VAL A 137 1.17 4.02 -8.22
C VAL A 137 2.20 4.31 -9.31
N THR A 138 3.37 3.66 -9.29
CA THR A 138 4.42 3.83 -10.30
C THR A 138 3.91 3.47 -11.70
N THR A 139 3.08 2.44 -11.81
CA THR A 139 2.48 2.00 -13.07
C THR A 139 1.69 3.11 -13.76
N LEU A 140 0.98 3.95 -12.99
CA LEU A 140 0.13 5.02 -13.53
C LEU A 140 0.90 6.14 -14.24
N TYR A 141 2.18 6.30 -13.94
CA TYR A 141 3.00 7.36 -14.55
C TYR A 141 4.29 6.83 -15.19
N LEU A 142 4.41 5.50 -15.35
CA LEU A 142 5.60 4.88 -15.91
C LEU A 142 5.99 5.45 -17.28
N HIS A 143 5.01 5.68 -18.15
CA HIS A 143 5.21 6.27 -19.47
C HIS A 143 5.26 7.82 -19.47
N LYS A 144 4.88 8.45 -18.37
CA LYS A 144 4.86 9.92 -18.21
C LYS A 144 5.36 10.32 -16.83
N PRO A 145 6.66 10.10 -16.50
CA PRO A 145 7.18 10.32 -15.13
C PRO A 145 6.95 11.74 -14.60
N MET A 146 6.95 12.74 -15.47
CA MET A 146 6.67 14.14 -15.09
C MET A 146 5.26 14.36 -14.55
N MET A 147 4.32 13.44 -14.78
CA MET A 147 2.96 13.49 -14.24
C MET A 147 2.85 12.86 -12.84
N ALA A 148 3.87 12.14 -12.37
CA ALA A 148 3.84 11.38 -11.13
C ALA A 148 3.27 12.18 -9.95
N ARG A 149 3.81 13.37 -9.71
CA ARG A 149 3.34 14.23 -8.61
C ARG A 149 1.86 14.61 -8.77
N LYS A 150 1.41 14.94 -9.98
CA LYS A 150 0.02 15.32 -10.24
C LYS A 150 -0.93 14.16 -10.00
N THR A 151 -0.62 12.99 -10.55
CA THR A 151 -1.44 11.77 -10.41
C THR A 151 -1.56 11.34 -8.95
N VAL A 152 -0.43 11.25 -8.23
CA VAL A 152 -0.43 10.90 -6.80
C VAL A 152 -1.20 11.93 -5.96
N PHE A 153 -1.04 13.23 -6.26
CA PHE A 153 -1.76 14.29 -5.55
C PHE A 153 -3.28 14.23 -5.80
N LEU A 154 -3.71 13.91 -7.02
CA LEU A 154 -5.12 13.75 -7.37
C LEU A 154 -5.74 12.56 -6.63
N LEU A 155 -5.10 11.39 -6.66
CA LEU A 155 -5.54 10.20 -5.91
C LEU A 155 -5.64 10.48 -4.40
N LYS A 156 -4.62 11.12 -3.84
CA LYS A 156 -4.64 11.54 -2.44
C LYS A 156 -5.86 12.41 -2.12
N ARG A 157 -6.14 13.44 -2.92
CA ARG A 157 -7.29 14.36 -2.70
C ARG A 157 -8.61 13.60 -2.68
N VAL A 158 -8.80 12.68 -3.62
CA VAL A 158 -10.02 11.87 -3.72
C VAL A 158 -10.16 10.97 -2.49
N ILE A 159 -9.14 10.19 -2.17
CA ILE A 159 -9.18 9.19 -1.11
C ILE A 159 -9.32 9.84 0.27
N SER A 160 -8.50 10.88 0.56
CA SER A 160 -8.62 11.62 1.82
C SER A 160 -9.95 12.38 1.93
N GLY A 161 -10.47 12.91 0.82
CA GLY A 161 -11.77 13.56 0.75
C GLY A 161 -12.94 12.62 1.06
N LEU A 162 -12.81 11.33 0.70
CA LEU A 162 -13.76 10.28 1.05
C LEU A 162 -13.57 9.72 2.47
N GLY A 163 -12.61 10.25 3.22
CA GLY A 163 -12.37 9.88 4.62
C GLY A 163 -11.52 8.63 4.81
N CYS A 164 -10.84 8.15 3.76
CA CYS A 164 -10.00 6.96 3.81
C CYS A 164 -8.54 7.29 4.17
N THR A 165 -7.89 6.37 4.87
CA THR A 165 -6.44 6.33 5.09
C THR A 165 -5.81 5.36 4.09
N ALA A 166 -4.70 5.74 3.44
CA ALA A 166 -4.19 4.96 2.33
C ALA A 166 -2.69 4.65 2.39
N VAL A 167 -2.33 3.50 1.81
CA VAL A 167 -0.97 3.10 1.50
C VAL A 167 -0.83 2.96 -0.02
N PHE A 168 0.08 3.72 -0.62
CA PHE A 168 0.47 3.62 -2.03
C PHE A 168 1.84 2.98 -2.11
N THR A 169 1.98 1.88 -2.84
CA THR A 169 3.30 1.33 -3.11
C THR A 169 3.95 2.06 -4.27
N SER A 170 5.26 2.25 -4.20
CA SER A 170 6.06 2.89 -5.24
C SER A 170 7.36 2.13 -5.45
N GLN A 171 7.66 1.84 -6.70
CA GLN A 171 8.88 1.14 -7.07
C GLN A 171 10.04 2.12 -7.24
N ILE A 172 11.21 1.72 -6.77
CA ILE A 172 12.48 2.38 -7.02
C ILE A 172 13.47 1.38 -7.60
N SER A 173 14.37 1.87 -8.44
CA SER A 173 15.45 1.03 -8.98
C SER A 173 16.47 0.69 -7.89
N VAL A 174 17.17 -0.42 -8.05
CA VAL A 174 18.24 -0.81 -7.12
C VAL A 174 19.31 0.28 -7.10
N GLY A 175 19.66 0.75 -5.89
CA GLY A 175 20.64 1.83 -5.71
C GLY A 175 20.09 3.25 -5.90
N GLU A 176 18.83 3.41 -6.29
CA GLU A 176 18.20 4.73 -6.41
C GLU A 176 17.93 5.34 -5.01
N ARG A 177 18.24 6.64 -4.86
CA ARG A 177 18.01 7.38 -3.62
C ARG A 177 16.64 8.05 -3.55
N GLY A 178 15.84 7.98 -4.62
CA GLY A 178 14.49 8.56 -4.71
C GLY A 178 13.41 7.74 -4.02
N PHE A 179 12.15 8.13 -4.26
CA PHE A 179 10.96 7.47 -3.70
C PHE A 179 10.00 6.94 -4.79
N GLY A 180 10.47 6.85 -6.04
CA GLY A 180 9.76 6.24 -7.17
C GLY A 180 9.46 7.22 -8.29
N GLY A 181 8.95 8.35 -8.21
CA GLY A 181 8.71 9.29 -9.29
C GLY A 181 9.02 10.74 -8.92
N PRO A 182 9.26 11.63 -9.89
CA PRO A 182 9.62 13.02 -9.62
C PRO A 182 8.56 13.74 -8.77
N GLY A 183 8.93 14.17 -7.56
CA GLY A 183 8.13 14.99 -6.68
C GLY A 183 6.98 14.28 -5.96
N VAL A 184 6.88 12.94 -6.03
CA VAL A 184 5.85 12.17 -5.32
C VAL A 184 5.95 12.34 -3.81
N GLU A 185 7.18 12.52 -3.27
CA GLU A 185 7.46 12.76 -1.85
C GLU A 185 6.79 14.03 -1.32
N HIS A 186 6.52 15.00 -2.18
CA HIS A 186 5.81 16.22 -1.81
C HIS A 186 4.28 16.06 -1.85
N ALA A 187 3.77 15.09 -2.61
CA ALA A 187 2.35 14.86 -2.80
C ALA A 187 1.69 14.11 -1.63
N VAL A 188 2.44 13.31 -0.88
CA VAL A 188 1.93 12.44 0.20
C VAL A 188 2.15 13.01 1.59
N ASP A 189 1.45 12.43 2.59
CA ASP A 189 1.56 12.84 4.00
C ASP A 189 2.64 12.07 4.75
N GLY A 190 2.84 10.82 4.41
CA GLY A 190 3.86 9.95 4.98
C GLY A 190 4.71 9.29 3.91
N ILE A 191 5.93 8.90 4.29
CA ILE A 191 6.85 8.11 3.47
C ILE A 191 7.49 7.07 4.38
N ILE A 192 7.31 5.81 4.01
CA ILE A 192 8.00 4.67 4.60
C ILE A 192 8.84 4.05 3.49
N ARG A 193 10.13 3.89 3.74
CA ARG A 193 11.03 3.22 2.79
C ARG A 193 11.38 1.84 3.30
N LEU A 194 11.22 0.87 2.44
CA LEU A 194 11.67 -0.50 2.64
C LEU A 194 12.95 -0.73 1.86
N ASP A 195 13.95 -1.27 2.50
CA ASP A 195 15.24 -1.60 1.91
C ASP A 195 15.59 -3.08 2.12
N LEU A 196 16.44 -3.59 1.25
CA LEU A 196 17.06 -4.89 1.32
C LEU A 196 18.57 -4.66 1.32
N ASP A 197 19.17 -4.73 2.50
CA ASP A 197 20.55 -4.38 2.72
C ASP A 197 21.40 -5.65 2.92
N GLU A 198 22.60 -5.70 2.35
CA GLU A 198 23.57 -6.75 2.67
C GLU A 198 24.28 -6.39 3.98
N VAL A 199 24.15 -7.24 4.99
CA VAL A 199 24.78 -7.09 6.28
C VAL A 199 25.44 -8.42 6.66
N ASP A 200 26.76 -8.41 6.78
CA ASP A 200 27.58 -9.57 7.15
C ASP A 200 27.37 -10.78 6.21
N GLY A 201 27.20 -10.51 4.88
CA GLY A 201 27.03 -11.52 3.84
C GLY A 201 25.60 -12.06 3.70
N GLU A 202 24.65 -11.48 4.42
CA GLU A 202 23.22 -11.83 4.35
C GLU A 202 22.37 -10.64 3.92
N LEU A 203 21.31 -10.89 3.14
CA LEU A 203 20.33 -9.87 2.81
C LEU A 203 19.34 -9.72 3.98
N LYS A 204 19.27 -8.52 4.55
CA LYS A 204 18.37 -8.18 5.65
C LYS A 204 17.38 -7.10 5.22
N ARG A 205 16.11 -7.33 5.53
CA ARG A 205 15.06 -6.33 5.27
C ARG A 205 15.04 -5.30 6.38
N SER A 206 14.89 -4.05 5.97
CA SER A 206 14.77 -2.94 6.92
C SER A 206 13.75 -1.92 6.44
N LEU A 207 13.22 -1.14 7.37
CA LEU A 207 12.38 0.01 7.06
C LEU A 207 12.82 1.24 7.85
N ILE A 208 12.52 2.40 7.26
CA ILE A 208 12.67 3.70 7.91
C ILE A 208 11.48 4.59 7.57
N VAL A 209 10.96 5.31 8.55
CA VAL A 209 9.96 6.34 8.33
C VAL A 209 10.68 7.66 8.03
N TRP A 210 10.60 8.10 6.78
CA TRP A 210 11.21 9.34 6.31
C TRP A 210 10.38 10.57 6.63
N LYS A 211 9.07 10.39 6.67
CA LYS A 211 8.12 11.48 6.86
C LYS A 211 6.80 10.93 7.38
N MET A 212 6.18 11.63 8.31
CA MET A 212 4.78 11.42 8.67
C MET A 212 4.21 12.74 9.20
N ARG A 213 3.31 13.36 8.43
CA ARG A 213 2.67 14.61 8.83
C ARG A 213 1.72 14.37 10.01
N GLY A 214 1.70 15.31 10.93
CA GLY A 214 0.79 15.27 12.09
C GLY A 214 1.22 14.34 13.22
N THR A 215 2.43 13.81 13.19
CA THR A 215 2.99 12.99 14.26
C THR A 215 4.52 13.03 14.29
N SER A 216 5.10 12.81 15.45
CA SER A 216 6.46 12.33 15.58
C SER A 216 6.51 10.84 15.26
N HIS A 217 7.66 10.35 14.86
CA HIS A 217 7.91 8.94 14.57
C HIS A 217 9.38 8.59 14.82
N SER A 218 9.70 7.30 14.84
CA SER A 218 11.10 6.87 14.90
C SER A 218 11.85 7.30 13.64
N LEU A 219 13.04 7.83 13.80
CA LEU A 219 13.98 8.15 12.71
C LEU A 219 15.04 7.05 12.52
N LYS A 220 14.90 5.93 13.25
CA LYS A 220 15.82 4.80 13.18
C LYS A 220 15.45 3.87 12.03
N ARG A 221 16.43 3.13 11.53
CA ARG A 221 16.24 2.03 10.59
C ARG A 221 15.93 0.77 11.39
N HIS A 222 14.74 0.23 11.23
CA HIS A 222 14.30 -0.96 11.97
C HIS A 222 14.33 -2.19 11.05
N PRO A 223 14.89 -3.32 11.50
CA PRO A 223 14.80 -4.57 10.78
C PRO A 223 13.37 -5.11 10.82
N PHE A 224 12.99 -5.85 9.80
CA PHE A 224 11.72 -6.57 9.75
C PHE A 224 11.88 -7.90 9.01
N GLU A 225 10.95 -8.80 9.24
CA GLU A 225 10.88 -10.10 8.58
C GLU A 225 9.53 -10.30 7.93
N ILE A 226 9.50 -11.13 6.88
CA ILE A 226 8.29 -11.66 6.26
C ILE A 226 8.19 -13.10 6.74
N THR A 227 7.16 -13.38 7.53
CA THR A 227 6.85 -14.70 8.08
C THR A 227 5.66 -15.32 7.34
N ASP A 228 5.26 -16.53 7.70
CA ASP A 228 4.07 -17.19 7.15
C ASP A 228 2.75 -16.46 7.53
N GLU A 229 2.79 -15.54 8.50
CA GLU A 229 1.64 -14.74 8.93
C GLU A 229 1.69 -13.28 8.43
N GLY A 230 2.76 -12.91 7.72
CA GLY A 230 3.00 -11.57 7.19
C GLY A 230 4.25 -10.91 7.75
N ILE A 231 4.27 -9.58 7.72
CA ILE A 231 5.39 -8.75 8.16
C ILE A 231 5.34 -8.55 9.67
N ILE A 232 6.51 -8.71 10.31
CA ILE A 232 6.76 -8.34 11.71
C ILE A 232 7.93 -7.36 11.74
N VAL A 233 7.75 -6.20 12.37
CA VAL A 233 8.77 -5.17 12.52
C VAL A 233 9.35 -5.19 13.91
N TYR A 234 10.68 -5.22 14.03
CA TYR A 234 11.39 -5.18 15.31
C TYR A 234 11.64 -3.73 15.72
N HIS A 235 10.66 -3.10 16.33
CA HIS A 235 10.67 -1.68 16.69
C HIS A 235 11.74 -1.31 17.75
N ASP A 236 12.16 -2.28 18.57
CA ASP A 236 13.19 -2.16 19.61
C ASP A 236 14.62 -2.34 19.07
N LYS A 237 14.78 -2.86 17.84
CA LYS A 237 16.06 -3.07 17.19
C LYS A 237 16.39 -1.97 16.19
N VAL A 238 17.68 -1.76 15.96
CA VAL A 238 18.21 -0.83 14.95
C VAL A 238 19.17 -1.58 14.05
N LEU A 239 18.92 -1.54 12.73
CA LEU A 239 19.83 -2.09 11.75
C LEU A 239 20.88 -1.04 11.39
N LYS A 240 22.16 -1.36 11.60
CA LYS A 240 23.27 -0.55 11.14
C LYS A 240 23.70 -1.02 9.75
N VAL A 241 23.51 -0.18 8.77
CA VAL A 241 23.98 -0.39 7.39
C VAL A 241 25.26 0.41 7.22
N ARG A 242 26.31 -0.18 6.65
CA ARG A 242 27.59 0.48 6.38
C ARG A 242 27.54 1.36 5.15
#